data_17e9cc2506704dbb3f3b0d4d33f23230
#
_entry.id   17e9cc2506704dbb3f3b0d4d33f23230
#
_cell.length_a   1.000
_cell.length_b   1.000
_cell.length_c   1.000
_cell.angle_alpha   90.00
_cell.angle_beta   90.00
_cell.angle_gamma   90.00
#
_symmetry.space_group_name_H-M   'P 1'
#
loop_
_entity.id
_entity.type
_entity.pdbx_description
1 polymer ?
#
loop_
_entity_poly.entity_id
_entity_poly.type
_entity_poly.pdbx_seq_one_letter_code
_entity_poly.pdbx_strand_id
1 'polypeptide(L)'
;LAGRYSGVGIWLRAGIGGGSEISSLKKGSVAKRAGLKVGDVIILVDNVDLSSASVNEVAAALRGKAGAVLKLSVLRKGVEKK
;
A
#
# COMPACT_ATOMS: atom_id res chain seq x y z
N LEU A 1 -7.08 -15.86 2.35
CA LEU A 1 -6.05 -14.91 2.13
C LEU A 1 -6.01 -13.93 3.25
N ALA A 2 -4.88 -13.75 3.84
CA ALA A 2 -4.72 -12.76 4.86
C ALA A 2 -4.59 -11.40 4.19
N GLY A 3 -5.15 -10.37 4.76
CA GLY A 3 -4.99 -9.03 4.26
C GLY A 3 -6.30 -8.38 3.96
N ARG A 4 -6.24 -7.13 3.57
CA ARG A 4 -7.40 -6.31 3.28
C ARG A 4 -7.30 -5.72 1.91
N TYR A 5 -8.43 -5.68 1.23
CA TYR A 5 -8.53 -5.07 -0.08
C TYR A 5 -8.94 -3.61 0.08
N SER A 6 -8.23 -2.72 -0.58
CA SER A 6 -8.59 -1.31 -0.62
C SER A 6 -9.37 -1.03 -1.90
N GLY A 7 -10.11 0.06 -1.91
CA GLY A 7 -10.85 0.45 -3.10
C GLY A 7 -9.99 0.82 -4.29
N VAL A 8 -8.68 0.98 -4.08
CA VAL A 8 -7.76 1.31 -5.18
C VAL A 8 -7.10 0.08 -5.79
N GLY A 9 -7.51 -1.11 -5.37
CA GLY A 9 -7.03 -2.35 -5.99
C GLY A 9 -5.81 -2.95 -5.33
N ILE A 10 -5.66 -2.76 -4.04
CA ILE A 10 -4.52 -3.26 -3.29
C ILE A 10 -4.98 -4.19 -2.18
N TRP A 11 -4.39 -5.37 -2.10
CA TRP A 11 -4.53 -6.25 -0.93
C TRP A 11 -3.28 -6.09 -0.09
N LEU A 12 -3.48 -6.00 1.21
CA LEU A 12 -2.40 -5.77 2.16
C LEU A 12 -2.29 -6.91 3.17
N ARG A 13 -1.10 -7.06 3.70
CA ARG A 13 -0.86 -7.98 4.81
C ARG A 13 0.16 -7.32 5.74
N ALA A 14 0.25 -7.81 6.97
CA ALA A 14 1.25 -7.29 7.90
C ALA A 14 2.63 -7.70 7.40
N GLY A 15 3.52 -6.74 7.30
CA GLY A 15 4.90 -7.02 6.89
C GLY A 15 5.69 -7.66 8.01
N ILE A 16 6.68 -8.45 7.65
CA ILE A 16 7.52 -9.12 8.64
C ILE A 16 8.22 -8.13 9.54
N GLY A 17 8.73 -7.07 8.97
CA GLY A 17 9.40 -6.02 9.74
C GLY A 17 8.48 -4.92 10.23
N GLY A 18 7.18 -5.14 10.14
CA GLY A 18 6.19 -4.12 10.46
C GLY A 18 5.65 -3.48 9.20
N GLY A 19 4.66 -2.60 9.35
CA GLY A 19 4.06 -1.90 8.24
C GLY A 19 3.07 -2.75 7.47
N SER A 20 2.54 -2.18 6.42
CA SER A 20 1.55 -2.85 5.57
C SER A 20 2.17 -3.16 4.23
N GLU A 21 2.31 -4.43 3.95
CA GLU A 21 2.95 -4.88 2.73
C GLU A 21 1.89 -5.23 1.69
N ILE A 22 2.14 -4.86 0.44
CA ILE A 22 1.23 -5.21 -0.64
C ILE A 22 1.36 -6.69 -0.93
N SER A 23 0.28 -7.44 -0.71
CA SER A 23 0.28 -8.87 -0.95
C SER A 23 -0.25 -9.22 -2.34
N SER A 24 -1.08 -8.35 -2.91
CA SER A 24 -1.61 -8.58 -4.25
C SER A 24 -2.12 -7.26 -4.82
N LEU A 25 -2.13 -7.15 -6.13
CA LEU A 25 -2.63 -5.99 -6.83
C LEU A 25 -3.68 -6.47 -7.84
N LYS A 26 -4.80 -5.79 -7.87
CA LYS A 26 -5.84 -6.16 -8.81
C LYS A 26 -5.38 -5.83 -10.22
N LYS A 27 -5.56 -6.76 -11.13
CA LYS A 27 -5.18 -6.58 -12.52
C LYS A 27 -5.92 -5.38 -13.09
N GLY A 28 -5.21 -4.51 -13.78
CA GLY A 28 -5.80 -3.33 -14.39
C GLY A 28 -6.14 -2.22 -13.42
N SER A 29 -5.77 -2.36 -12.15
CA SER A 29 -6.08 -1.32 -11.17
C SER A 29 -5.21 -0.10 -11.36
N VAL A 30 -5.69 1.01 -10.81
CA VAL A 30 -4.93 2.25 -10.82
C VAL A 30 -3.59 2.05 -10.11
N ALA A 31 -3.61 1.33 -9.00
CA ALA A 31 -2.40 1.09 -8.23
C ALA A 31 -1.36 0.35 -9.05
N LYS A 32 -1.78 -0.68 -9.77
CA LYS A 32 -0.85 -1.44 -10.59
C LYS A 32 -0.30 -0.59 -11.72
N ARG A 33 -1.15 0.21 -12.35
CA ARG A 33 -0.70 1.10 -13.43
C ARG A 33 0.25 2.18 -12.93
N ALA A 34 0.13 2.55 -11.67
CA ALA A 34 1.00 3.56 -11.08
C ALA A 34 2.39 3.03 -10.73
N GLY A 35 2.61 1.74 -10.90
CA GLY A 35 3.93 1.16 -10.68
C GLY A 35 4.14 0.49 -9.34
N LEU A 36 3.08 0.35 -8.54
CA LEU A 36 3.20 -0.38 -7.28
C LEU A 36 3.41 -1.86 -7.57
N LYS A 37 4.13 -2.52 -6.68
CA LYS A 37 4.45 -3.93 -6.85
C LYS A 37 4.17 -4.71 -5.58
N VAL A 38 3.87 -5.98 -5.76
CA VAL A 38 3.75 -6.90 -4.63
C VAL A 38 5.05 -6.89 -3.85
N GLY A 39 4.97 -6.80 -2.54
CA GLY A 39 6.14 -6.72 -1.67
C GLY A 39 6.48 -5.30 -1.23
N ASP A 40 5.90 -4.30 -1.88
CA ASP A 40 6.11 -2.92 -1.44
C ASP A 40 5.45 -2.72 -0.07
N VAL A 41 6.12 -2.00 0.81
CA VAL A 41 5.58 -1.66 2.14
C VAL A 41 5.19 -0.20 2.13
N ILE A 42 3.93 0.08 2.40
CA ILE A 42 3.40 1.44 2.37
C ILE A 42 3.81 2.17 3.65
N ILE A 43 4.49 3.29 3.50
CA ILE A 43 4.95 4.06 4.65
C ILE A 43 4.27 5.41 4.78
N LEU A 44 3.93 6.05 3.66
CA LEU A 44 3.22 7.33 3.69
C LEU A 44 2.04 7.30 2.74
N VAL A 45 0.95 7.89 3.19
CA VAL A 45 -0.22 8.13 2.33
C VAL A 45 -0.53 9.61 2.46
N ASP A 46 -0.33 10.37 1.38
CA ASP A 46 -0.54 11.83 1.36
C ASP A 46 0.18 12.51 2.52
N ASN A 47 1.44 12.12 2.72
CA ASN A 47 2.30 12.70 3.75
C ASN A 47 1.94 12.30 5.18
N VAL A 48 0.96 11.43 5.36
CA VAL A 48 0.66 10.90 6.69
C VAL A 48 1.46 9.63 6.87
N ASP A 49 2.23 9.57 7.95
CA ASP A 49 3.08 8.43 8.26
C ASP A 49 2.22 7.29 8.78
N LEU A 50 2.14 6.22 8.01
CA LEU A 50 1.38 5.04 8.38
C LEU A 50 2.29 3.82 8.54
N SER A 51 3.58 4.07 8.74
CA SER A 51 4.55 2.96 8.85
C SER A 51 4.29 2.08 10.07
N SER A 52 3.65 2.62 11.10
CA SER A 52 3.30 1.86 12.29
C SER A 52 1.82 1.56 12.40
N ALA A 53 1.05 1.91 11.38
CA ALA A 53 -0.39 1.69 11.41
C ALA A 53 -0.72 0.25 11.10
N SER A 54 -1.89 -0.21 11.54
CA SER A 54 -2.34 -1.55 11.23
C SER A 54 -2.75 -1.65 9.76
N VAL A 55 -2.80 -2.86 9.25
CA VAL A 55 -3.26 -3.10 7.89
C VAL A 55 -4.66 -2.53 7.69
N ASN A 56 -5.53 -2.68 8.69
CA ASN A 56 -6.89 -2.14 8.59
C ASN A 56 -6.89 -0.63 8.46
N GLU A 57 -6.02 0.03 9.21
CA GLU A 57 -5.92 1.48 9.16
C GLU A 57 -5.41 1.96 7.81
N VAL A 58 -4.41 1.28 7.28
CA VAL A 58 -3.87 1.64 5.97
C VAL A 58 -4.92 1.40 4.88
N ALA A 59 -5.60 0.26 4.94
CA ALA A 59 -6.64 -0.05 3.96
C ALA A 59 -7.76 0.98 4.00
N ALA A 60 -8.15 1.41 5.21
CA ALA A 60 -9.19 2.42 5.35
C ALA A 60 -8.75 3.76 4.78
N ALA A 61 -7.48 4.13 5.01
CA ALA A 61 -6.96 5.38 4.46
C ALA A 61 -6.98 5.35 2.93
N LEU A 62 -6.61 4.23 2.34
CA LEU A 62 -6.63 4.10 0.88
C LEU A 62 -8.05 4.14 0.33
N ARG A 63 -8.99 3.46 1.00
CA ARG A 63 -10.39 3.46 0.55
C ARG A 63 -10.99 4.84 0.65
N GLY A 64 -10.63 5.58 1.69
CA GLY A 64 -11.15 6.92 1.89
C GLY A 64 -10.70 7.89 0.82
N LYS A 65 -9.66 7.55 0.08
CA LYS A 65 -9.14 8.40 -0.98
C LYS A 65 -9.47 7.86 -2.36
N ALA A 66 -10.28 6.82 -2.45
CA ALA A 66 -10.62 6.24 -3.74
C ALA A 66 -11.25 7.32 -4.62
N GLY A 67 -10.81 7.41 -5.85
CA GLY A 67 -11.28 8.42 -6.78
C GLY A 67 -10.50 9.72 -6.73
N ALA A 68 -9.61 9.88 -5.76
CA ALA A 68 -8.79 11.08 -5.64
C ALA A 68 -7.34 10.74 -6.02
N VAL A 69 -6.56 11.77 -6.25
CA VAL A 69 -5.13 11.58 -6.49
C VAL A 69 -4.47 11.25 -5.16
N LEU A 70 -3.74 10.14 -5.13
CA LEU A 70 -3.03 9.71 -3.95
C LEU A 70 -1.54 9.81 -4.17
N LYS A 71 -0.85 10.21 -3.12
CA LYS A 71 0.59 10.20 -3.12
C LYS A 71 1.03 9.15 -2.12
N LEU A 72 1.67 8.11 -2.60
CA LEU A 72 2.14 7.01 -1.75
C LEU A 72 3.65 6.95 -1.76
N SER A 73 4.22 6.71 -0.58
CA SER A 73 5.63 6.38 -0.49
C SER A 73 5.73 4.96 0.02
N VAL A 74 6.58 4.18 -0.62
CA VAL A 74 6.74 2.78 -0.27
C VAL A 74 8.22 2.45 -0.12
N LEU A 75 8.49 1.40 0.63
CA LEU A 75 9.80 0.79 0.68
C LEU A 75 9.75 -0.44 -0.20
N ARG A 76 10.70 -0.55 -1.11
CA ARG A 76 10.74 -1.68 -2.04
C ARG A 76 12.02 -2.45 -1.85
N LYS A 77 11.86 -3.73 -1.56
CA LYS A 77 13.00 -4.58 -1.36
C LYS A 77 13.83 -4.67 -2.62
N GLY A 78 15.12 -4.61 -2.49
CA GLY A 78 16.01 -4.71 -3.62
C GLY A 78 16.25 -3.42 -4.36
N VAL A 79 15.57 -2.34 -3.99
CA VAL A 79 15.79 -1.03 -4.58
C VAL A 79 16.62 -0.22 -3.61
N GLU A 80 17.81 0.14 -4.05
CA GLU A 80 18.65 0.93 -3.19
C GLU A 80 18.12 2.30 -3.06
N LYS A 81 18.26 2.84 -1.89
CA LYS A 81 17.81 4.11 -1.67
C LYS A 81 18.76 5.02 -2.20
N LYS A 82 18.46 5.86 -2.81
CA LYS A 82 19.42 6.68 -3.32
C LYS A 82 19.20 7.98 -3.04
#